data_235baefd2838454f9c629e8f1c05b128
#
_entry.id   235baefd2838454f9c629e8f1c05b128
#
_cell.length_a   1.000
_cell.length_b   1.000
_cell.length_c   1.000
_cell.angle_alpha   90.00
_cell.angle_beta   90.00
_cell.angle_gamma   90.00
#
_symmetry.space_group_name_H-M   'P 1'
#
loop_
_entity.id
_entity.type
_entity.pdbx_description
1 polymer ?
#
loop_
_entity_poly.entity_id
_entity_poly.type
_entity_poly.pdbx_seq_one_letter_code
_entity_poly.pdbx_strand_id
1 'polypeptide(L)'
;VGSVTLEQAEQYIAEGKADMVSMARGLMADPMVVKNAKSGCPENTRPCVRCNYCINRTHYDLAPVRCSVNAELGMETLYMNLGNTLPKRIAVIGGGPAGIEAARTAAQRGHTVDLYEKEDHLGGVLTMAGAPKFKQDIKKYVEWTIHSISGQERVSVHLNSEVRAED
;
A
#
# COMPACT_ATOMS: atom_id res chain seq x y z
N VAL A 1 -4.09 -14.04 -18.73
CA VAL A 1 -2.88 -13.71 -17.97
C VAL A 1 -3.08 -12.36 -17.33
N GLY A 2 -3.23 -12.30 -16.03
CA GLY A 2 -3.45 -11.07 -15.25
C GLY A 2 -2.79 -11.19 -13.88
N SER A 3 -3.03 -10.22 -12.99
CA SER A 3 -2.72 -10.38 -11.58
C SER A 3 -3.80 -11.28 -10.98
N VAL A 4 -3.45 -12.49 -10.62
CA VAL A 4 -4.36 -13.42 -9.93
C VAL A 4 -4.41 -12.99 -8.47
N THR A 5 -5.62 -12.90 -7.90
CA THR A 5 -5.79 -12.69 -6.44
C THR A 5 -5.68 -14.02 -5.72
N LEU A 6 -5.51 -13.97 -4.39
CA LEU A 6 -5.42 -15.18 -3.60
C LEU A 6 -6.71 -16.01 -3.67
N GLU A 7 -7.88 -15.35 -3.62
CA GLU A 7 -9.18 -16.00 -3.74
C GLU A 7 -9.34 -16.71 -5.08
N GLN A 8 -8.88 -16.08 -6.17
CA GLN A 8 -8.89 -16.70 -7.50
C GLN A 8 -7.94 -17.91 -7.57
N ALA A 9 -6.78 -17.82 -6.90
CA ALA A 9 -5.81 -18.92 -6.83
C ALA A 9 -6.42 -20.12 -6.10
N GLU A 10 -7.02 -19.90 -4.94
CA GLU A 10 -7.73 -20.93 -4.17
C GLU A 10 -8.87 -21.54 -4.96
N GLN A 11 -9.66 -20.73 -5.64
CA GLN A 11 -10.75 -21.21 -6.47
C GLN A 11 -10.25 -22.15 -7.60
N TYR A 12 -9.16 -21.78 -8.30
CA TYR A 12 -8.62 -22.62 -9.37
C TYR A 12 -8.12 -23.97 -8.88
N ILE A 13 -7.52 -24.00 -7.69
CA ILE A 13 -7.07 -25.26 -7.06
C ILE A 13 -8.29 -26.09 -6.63
N ALA A 14 -9.25 -25.47 -5.93
CA ALA A 14 -10.46 -26.16 -5.44
C ALA A 14 -11.31 -26.76 -6.58
N GLU A 15 -11.35 -26.09 -7.74
CA GLU A 15 -12.06 -26.56 -8.93
C GLU A 15 -11.24 -27.57 -9.77
N GLY A 16 -10.04 -27.94 -9.34
CA GLY A 16 -9.15 -28.86 -10.06
C GLY A 16 -8.62 -28.31 -11.40
N LYS A 17 -8.65 -26.98 -11.57
CA LYS A 17 -8.15 -26.33 -12.80
C LYS A 17 -6.64 -26.17 -12.83
N ALA A 18 -6.00 -26.23 -11.67
CA ALA A 18 -4.55 -26.15 -11.51
C ALA A 18 -4.11 -26.83 -10.21
N ASP A 19 -2.93 -27.43 -10.21
CA ASP A 19 -2.29 -27.99 -9.02
C ASP A 19 -1.56 -26.90 -8.23
N MET A 20 -1.10 -25.85 -8.92
CA MET A 20 -0.39 -24.70 -8.36
C MET A 20 -0.71 -23.43 -9.12
N VAL A 21 -0.65 -22.26 -8.45
CA VAL A 21 -0.87 -20.95 -9.04
C VAL A 21 0.32 -20.02 -8.78
N SER A 22 0.85 -19.43 -9.86
CA SER A 22 1.90 -18.41 -9.76
C SER A 22 1.29 -17.01 -9.67
N MET A 23 1.75 -16.20 -8.71
CA MET A 23 1.23 -14.87 -8.41
C MET A 23 2.35 -13.82 -8.48
N ALA A 24 2.84 -13.47 -9.69
CA ALA A 24 3.97 -12.54 -9.81
C ALA A 24 3.65 -11.13 -9.30
N ARG A 25 2.70 -10.42 -9.92
CA ARG A 25 2.42 -9.01 -9.57
C ARG A 25 1.77 -8.83 -8.20
N GLY A 26 1.02 -9.82 -7.72
CA GLY A 26 0.49 -9.83 -6.36
C GLY A 26 1.62 -9.82 -5.33
N LEU A 27 2.61 -10.68 -5.50
CA LEU A 27 3.79 -10.75 -4.62
C LEU A 27 4.71 -9.53 -4.75
N MET A 28 4.79 -8.90 -5.93
CA MET A 28 5.51 -7.63 -6.10
C MET A 28 4.83 -6.48 -5.35
N ALA A 29 3.49 -6.47 -5.32
CA ALA A 29 2.73 -5.47 -4.57
C ALA A 29 2.85 -5.72 -3.06
N ASP A 30 2.75 -6.98 -2.64
CA ASP A 30 2.88 -7.38 -1.24
C ASP A 30 3.48 -8.78 -1.10
N PRO A 31 4.74 -8.91 -0.65
CA PRO A 31 5.36 -10.22 -0.41
C PRO A 31 4.69 -11.01 0.72
N MET A 32 3.88 -10.35 1.57
CA MET A 32 3.23 -10.97 2.72
C MET A 32 1.85 -11.57 2.40
N VAL A 33 1.39 -11.50 1.14
CA VAL A 33 0.02 -11.93 0.74
C VAL A 33 -0.36 -13.32 1.26
N VAL A 34 0.52 -14.31 1.10
CA VAL A 34 0.26 -15.68 1.57
C VAL A 34 0.29 -15.77 3.09
N LYS A 35 1.21 -15.06 3.74
CA LYS A 35 1.32 -15.04 5.21
C LYS A 35 0.09 -14.39 5.84
N ASN A 36 -0.34 -13.23 5.29
CA ASN A 36 -1.54 -12.53 5.77
C ASN A 36 -2.78 -13.43 5.69
N ALA A 37 -2.96 -14.12 4.57
CA ALA A 37 -4.07 -15.04 4.40
C ALA A 37 -4.03 -16.21 5.38
N LYS A 38 -2.86 -16.86 5.56
CA LYS A 38 -2.69 -17.93 6.54
C LYS A 38 -2.96 -17.50 7.97
N SER A 39 -2.72 -16.21 8.29
CA SER A 39 -3.01 -15.63 9.60
C SER A 39 -4.46 -15.19 9.76
N GLY A 40 -5.32 -15.38 8.77
CA GLY A 40 -6.72 -14.95 8.79
C GLY A 40 -6.94 -13.45 8.65
N CYS A 41 -5.93 -12.71 8.17
CA CYS A 41 -5.95 -11.25 8.02
C CYS A 41 -5.66 -10.83 6.55
N PRO A 42 -6.42 -11.31 5.56
CA PRO A 42 -6.18 -11.00 4.14
C PRO A 42 -6.30 -9.50 3.83
N GLU A 43 -7.06 -8.73 4.63
CA GLU A 43 -7.23 -7.29 4.54
C GLU A 43 -5.93 -6.52 4.76
N ASN A 44 -4.94 -7.10 5.43
CA ASN A 44 -3.62 -6.52 5.60
C ASN A 44 -2.78 -6.55 4.31
N THR A 45 -3.26 -7.24 3.27
CA THR A 45 -2.51 -7.40 2.01
C THR A 45 -2.70 -6.21 1.09
N ARG A 46 -1.59 -5.57 0.71
CA ARG A 46 -1.56 -4.49 -0.27
C ARG A 46 -1.94 -5.00 -1.66
N PRO A 47 -3.04 -4.52 -2.25
CA PRO A 47 -3.48 -5.03 -3.54
C PRO A 47 -2.64 -4.49 -4.70
N CYS A 48 -2.42 -5.32 -5.73
CA CYS A 48 -1.88 -4.89 -7.01
C CYS A 48 -2.95 -4.12 -7.80
N VAL A 49 -2.67 -2.87 -8.17
CA VAL A 49 -3.61 -2.02 -8.96
C VAL A 49 -3.53 -2.26 -10.47
N ARG A 50 -2.81 -3.26 -10.92
CA ARG A 50 -2.66 -3.68 -12.33
C ARG A 50 -2.22 -2.57 -13.30
N CYS A 51 -1.49 -1.58 -12.81
CA CYS A 51 -1.01 -0.43 -13.60
C CYS A 51 0.11 -0.78 -14.59
N ASN A 52 0.66 -2.00 -14.52
CA ASN A 52 1.77 -2.48 -15.34
C ASN A 52 3.08 -1.67 -15.24
N TYR A 53 3.22 -0.78 -14.28
CA TYR A 53 4.44 0.01 -14.08
C TYR A 53 5.69 -0.86 -13.94
N CYS A 54 5.61 -1.98 -13.20
CA CYS A 54 6.71 -2.94 -13.05
C CYS A 54 7.13 -3.55 -14.39
N ILE A 55 6.15 -3.87 -15.28
CA ILE A 55 6.43 -4.41 -16.62
C ILE A 55 7.08 -3.33 -17.49
N ASN A 56 6.52 -2.11 -17.49
CA ASN A 56 7.06 -1.00 -18.25
C ASN A 56 8.54 -0.73 -17.90
N ARG A 57 8.84 -0.65 -16.62
CA ARG A 57 10.20 -0.44 -16.12
C ARG A 57 11.20 -1.48 -16.61
N THR A 58 10.82 -2.76 -16.60
CA THR A 58 11.75 -3.84 -16.96
C THR A 58 11.86 -4.07 -18.45
N HIS A 59 10.76 -3.96 -19.20
CA HIS A 59 10.75 -4.29 -20.64
C HIS A 59 11.04 -3.11 -21.56
N TYR A 60 10.58 -1.90 -21.21
CA TYR A 60 10.71 -0.73 -22.08
C TYR A 60 11.82 0.21 -21.60
N ASP A 61 11.87 0.49 -20.29
CA ASP A 61 12.90 1.38 -19.75
C ASP A 61 14.23 0.65 -19.50
N LEU A 62 14.26 -0.69 -19.58
CA LEU A 62 15.41 -1.54 -19.26
C LEU A 62 16.02 -1.19 -17.89
N ALA A 63 15.19 -0.86 -16.94
CA ALA A 63 15.56 -0.39 -15.62
C ALA A 63 15.14 -1.40 -14.53
N PRO A 64 15.72 -1.32 -13.33
CA PRO A 64 15.33 -2.19 -12.21
C PRO A 64 13.84 -2.13 -11.92
N VAL A 65 13.26 -3.28 -11.58
CA VAL A 65 11.83 -3.40 -11.24
C VAL A 65 11.45 -2.45 -10.12
N ARG A 66 10.26 -1.84 -10.24
CA ARG A 66 9.62 -1.01 -9.21
C ARG A 66 8.13 -1.24 -9.25
N CYS A 67 7.46 -0.98 -8.14
CA CYS A 67 6.00 -1.03 -8.06
C CYS A 67 5.45 0.35 -7.68
N SER A 68 4.31 0.73 -8.28
CA SER A 68 3.67 2.02 -7.98
C SER A 68 3.00 2.05 -6.59
N VAL A 69 2.73 0.89 -6.01
CA VAL A 69 2.08 0.76 -4.70
C VAL A 69 2.99 0.16 -3.63
N ASN A 70 4.16 -0.36 -4.00
CA ASN A 70 5.15 -0.89 -3.07
C ASN A 70 6.49 -0.19 -3.30
N ALA A 71 6.81 0.78 -2.45
CA ALA A 71 8.03 1.57 -2.53
C ALA A 71 9.29 0.73 -2.28
N GLU A 72 9.18 -0.37 -1.55
CA GLU A 72 10.29 -1.21 -1.15
C GLU A 72 10.76 -2.15 -2.28
N LEU A 73 9.88 -2.48 -3.25
CA LEU A 73 10.19 -3.44 -4.32
C LEU A 73 11.50 -3.09 -5.05
N GLY A 74 12.46 -4.02 -4.98
CA GLY A 74 13.80 -3.86 -5.55
C GLY A 74 14.67 -2.83 -4.81
N MET A 75 14.30 -2.46 -3.57
CA MET A 75 15.05 -1.61 -2.65
C MET A 75 15.06 -2.20 -1.24
N GLU A 76 14.67 -3.45 -1.09
CA GLU A 76 14.45 -4.10 0.21
C GLU A 76 15.68 -3.99 1.12
N THR A 77 16.87 -4.23 0.55
CA THR A 77 18.13 -4.12 1.30
C THR A 77 18.40 -2.72 1.82
N LEU A 78 18.04 -1.68 1.04
CA LEU A 78 18.18 -0.30 1.50
C LEU A 78 17.22 -0.02 2.67
N TYR A 79 15.96 -0.41 2.54
CA TYR A 79 14.96 -0.19 3.58
C TYR A 79 15.26 -0.98 4.87
N MET A 80 15.76 -2.20 4.76
CA MET A 80 16.18 -3.01 5.91
C MET A 80 17.37 -2.42 6.66
N ASN A 81 18.27 -1.74 5.96
CA ASN A 81 19.50 -1.15 6.52
C ASN A 81 19.34 0.33 6.95
N LEU A 82 18.16 0.91 6.81
CA LEU A 82 17.86 2.21 7.39
C LEU A 82 17.85 2.05 8.91
N GLY A 83 18.97 2.35 9.56
CA GLY A 83 19.18 2.16 10.98
C GLY A 83 18.11 2.83 11.86
N ASN A 84 18.02 2.38 13.11
CA ASN A 84 17.14 2.97 14.09
C ASN A 84 17.52 4.45 14.32
N THR A 85 16.62 5.35 14.00
CA THR A 85 16.74 6.76 14.34
C THR A 85 16.12 7.00 15.72
N LEU A 86 16.59 8.02 16.43
CA LEU A 86 15.93 8.45 17.67
C LEU A 86 14.46 8.77 17.36
N PRO A 87 13.52 8.28 18.19
CA PRO A 87 12.10 8.58 18.02
C PRO A 87 11.85 10.08 17.96
N LYS A 88 11.04 10.50 16.99
CA LYS A 88 10.64 11.90 16.81
C LYS A 88 9.13 11.99 16.74
N ARG A 89 8.60 13.18 17.00
CA ARG A 89 7.23 13.54 16.64
C ARG A 89 7.25 14.19 15.26
N ILE A 90 6.44 13.68 14.33
CA ILE A 90 6.42 14.08 12.93
C ILE A 90 4.99 14.53 12.58
N ALA A 91 4.86 15.74 12.06
CA ALA A 91 3.62 16.19 11.43
C ALA A 91 3.66 15.84 9.93
N VAL A 92 2.60 15.22 9.45
CA VAL A 92 2.37 14.94 8.02
C VAL A 92 1.15 15.73 7.57
N ILE A 93 1.31 16.56 6.56
CA ILE A 93 0.25 17.41 6.05
C ILE A 93 -0.28 16.83 4.74
N GLY A 94 -1.57 16.45 4.75
CA GLY A 94 -2.30 15.85 3.64
C GLY A 94 -2.45 14.34 3.76
N GLY A 95 -3.69 13.87 3.83
CA GLY A 95 -4.10 12.47 3.96
C GLY A 95 -4.27 11.74 2.62
N GLY A 96 -3.61 12.19 1.55
CA GLY A 96 -3.52 11.46 0.30
C GLY A 96 -2.55 10.29 0.37
N PRO A 97 -2.37 9.50 -0.72
CA PRO A 97 -1.56 8.29 -0.71
C PRO A 97 -0.11 8.53 -0.27
N ALA A 98 0.47 9.66 -0.64
CA ALA A 98 1.84 10.01 -0.26
C ALA A 98 1.96 10.31 1.25
N GLY A 99 1.01 11.06 1.82
CA GLY A 99 1.01 11.35 3.26
C GLY A 99 0.72 10.10 4.09
N ILE A 100 -0.21 9.25 3.67
CA ILE A 100 -0.49 7.97 4.33
C ILE A 100 0.76 7.09 4.34
N GLU A 101 1.45 6.96 3.20
CA GLU A 101 2.67 6.15 3.10
C GLU A 101 3.82 6.74 3.96
N ALA A 102 3.95 8.08 3.99
CA ALA A 102 4.91 8.76 4.86
C ALA A 102 4.60 8.50 6.35
N ALA A 103 3.34 8.64 6.75
CA ALA A 103 2.89 8.40 8.12
C ALA A 103 3.13 6.94 8.54
N ARG A 104 2.74 5.98 7.69
CA ARG A 104 2.94 4.55 7.90
C ARG A 104 4.43 4.22 8.07
N THR A 105 5.26 4.69 7.15
CA THR A 105 6.71 4.44 7.16
C THR A 105 7.38 5.05 8.39
N ALA A 106 7.01 6.29 8.75
CA ALA A 106 7.54 6.94 9.94
C ALA A 106 7.16 6.19 11.23
N ALA A 107 5.91 5.75 11.35
CA ALA A 107 5.44 4.97 12.48
C ALA A 107 6.17 3.62 12.60
N GLN A 108 6.36 2.91 11.49
CA GLN A 108 7.14 1.67 11.44
C GLN A 108 8.59 1.86 11.87
N ARG A 109 9.14 3.05 11.65
CA ARG A 109 10.50 3.43 12.10
C ARG A 109 10.55 3.94 13.54
N GLY A 110 9.44 3.84 14.28
CA GLY A 110 9.38 4.16 15.72
C GLY A 110 9.07 5.61 16.03
N HIS A 111 8.73 6.45 15.04
CA HIS A 111 8.30 7.83 15.25
C HIS A 111 6.83 7.90 15.65
N THR A 112 6.45 8.95 16.36
CA THR A 112 5.04 9.32 16.60
C THR A 112 4.62 10.29 15.50
N VAL A 113 3.46 10.07 14.90
CA VAL A 113 3.01 10.80 13.72
C VAL A 113 1.64 11.43 13.96
N ASP A 114 1.51 12.71 13.69
CA ASP A 114 0.26 13.43 13.56
C ASP A 114 0.00 13.68 12.07
N LEU A 115 -1.01 13.00 11.50
CA LEU A 115 -1.42 13.15 10.10
C LEU A 115 -2.64 14.08 10.02
N TYR A 116 -2.48 15.22 9.39
CA TYR A 116 -3.51 16.23 9.21
C TYR A 116 -4.10 16.17 7.79
N GLU A 117 -5.42 16.15 7.69
CA GLU A 117 -6.16 16.21 6.43
C GLU A 117 -7.28 17.24 6.54
N LYS A 118 -7.38 18.12 5.55
CA LYS A 118 -8.39 19.18 5.52
C LYS A 118 -9.80 18.66 5.21
N GLU A 119 -9.90 17.55 4.48
CA GLU A 119 -11.18 16.91 4.17
C GLU A 119 -11.66 16.04 5.35
N ASP A 120 -12.88 15.58 5.27
CA ASP A 120 -13.50 14.67 6.24
C ASP A 120 -13.07 13.19 6.04
N HIS A 121 -12.23 12.93 5.05
CA HIS A 121 -11.78 11.57 4.68
C HIS A 121 -10.35 11.53 4.17
N LEU A 122 -9.73 10.37 4.29
CA LEU A 122 -8.42 10.05 3.72
C LEU A 122 -8.53 9.51 2.29
N GLY A 123 -7.37 9.46 1.57
CA GLY A 123 -7.26 8.87 0.25
C GLY A 123 -7.02 9.91 -0.86
N GLY A 124 -7.35 11.17 -0.63
CA GLY A 124 -7.12 12.28 -1.55
C GLY A 124 -7.70 11.99 -2.95
N VAL A 125 -6.98 12.39 -4.00
CA VAL A 125 -7.44 12.23 -5.40
C VAL A 125 -7.66 10.79 -5.84
N LEU A 126 -7.08 9.80 -5.17
CA LEU A 126 -7.29 8.39 -5.51
C LEU A 126 -8.70 7.92 -5.18
N THR A 127 -9.38 8.55 -4.24
CA THR A 127 -10.80 8.26 -3.93
C THR A 127 -11.67 8.50 -5.16
N MET A 128 -11.50 9.65 -5.82
CA MET A 128 -12.20 9.96 -7.07
C MET A 128 -11.72 9.09 -8.24
N ALA A 129 -10.42 8.83 -8.32
CA ALA A 129 -9.85 7.97 -9.38
C ALA A 129 -10.37 6.53 -9.31
N GLY A 130 -10.70 6.03 -8.12
CA GLY A 130 -11.27 4.70 -7.88
C GLY A 130 -12.78 4.61 -8.05
N ALA A 131 -13.51 5.72 -8.20
CA ALA A 131 -14.97 5.74 -8.29
C ALA A 131 -15.54 4.97 -9.50
N PRO A 132 -14.94 4.99 -10.71
CA PRO A 132 -15.46 4.22 -11.85
C PRO A 132 -15.47 2.72 -11.57
N LYS A 133 -16.56 2.03 -11.96
CA LYS A 133 -16.73 0.57 -11.75
C LYS A 133 -15.59 -0.29 -12.30
N PHE A 134 -14.93 0.14 -13.37
CA PHE A 134 -13.81 -0.60 -13.98
C PHE A 134 -12.45 -0.34 -13.29
N LYS A 135 -12.40 0.54 -12.28
CA LYS A 135 -11.19 0.88 -11.52
C LYS A 135 -11.23 0.38 -10.06
N GLN A 136 -11.91 -0.75 -9.83
CA GLN A 136 -12.06 -1.31 -8.49
C GLN A 136 -10.72 -1.64 -7.80
N ASP A 137 -9.66 -1.90 -8.57
CA ASP A 137 -8.33 -2.15 -7.97
C ASP A 137 -7.76 -0.89 -7.30
N ILE A 138 -8.03 0.31 -7.85
CA ILE A 138 -7.64 1.58 -7.21
C ILE A 138 -8.45 1.79 -5.94
N LYS A 139 -9.76 1.52 -5.97
CA LYS A 139 -10.62 1.61 -4.79
C LYS A 139 -10.12 0.71 -3.66
N LYS A 140 -9.85 -0.58 -3.97
CA LYS A 140 -9.29 -1.54 -3.00
C LYS A 140 -7.95 -1.06 -2.43
N TYR A 141 -7.12 -0.42 -3.26
CA TYR A 141 -5.85 0.13 -2.78
C TYR A 141 -6.07 1.31 -1.82
N VAL A 142 -7.02 2.20 -2.09
CA VAL A 142 -7.38 3.28 -1.17
C VAL A 142 -7.89 2.73 0.17
N GLU A 143 -8.78 1.75 0.12
CA GLU A 143 -9.31 1.07 1.31
C GLU A 143 -8.17 0.44 2.12
N TRP A 144 -7.25 -0.24 1.46
CA TRP A 144 -6.07 -0.81 2.11
C TRP A 144 -5.15 0.28 2.71
N THR A 145 -4.88 1.39 2.01
CA THR A 145 -4.00 2.45 2.54
C THR A 145 -4.58 3.05 3.82
N ILE A 146 -5.88 3.29 3.87
CA ILE A 146 -6.57 3.78 5.06
C ILE A 146 -6.49 2.73 6.17
N HIS A 147 -6.78 1.46 5.86
CA HIS A 147 -6.69 0.36 6.80
C HIS A 147 -5.27 0.23 7.38
N SER A 148 -4.24 0.42 6.56
CA SER A 148 -2.83 0.22 6.94
C SER A 148 -2.32 1.18 8.03
N ILE A 149 -3.00 2.31 8.24
CA ILE A 149 -2.69 3.26 9.33
C ILE A 149 -3.75 3.24 10.44
N SER A 150 -4.93 2.65 10.17
CA SER A 150 -5.97 2.49 11.18
C SER A 150 -5.50 1.51 12.25
N GLY A 151 -5.57 1.90 13.50
CA GLY A 151 -5.11 1.08 14.63
C GLY A 151 -3.60 1.05 14.86
N GLN A 152 -2.82 1.84 14.13
CA GLN A 152 -1.42 2.04 14.46
C GLN A 152 -1.29 2.99 15.67
N GLU A 153 -0.82 2.48 16.80
CA GLU A 153 -0.69 3.25 18.06
C GLU A 153 0.15 4.53 17.93
N ARG A 154 1.03 4.59 16.92
CA ARG A 154 1.93 5.71 16.70
C ARG A 154 1.42 6.74 15.71
N VAL A 155 0.22 6.54 15.14
CA VAL A 155 -0.38 7.46 14.14
C VAL A 155 -1.67 8.04 14.70
N SER A 156 -1.71 9.36 14.84
CA SER A 156 -2.94 10.11 15.15
C SER A 156 -3.42 10.80 13.87
N VAL A 157 -4.66 10.54 13.48
CA VAL A 157 -5.27 11.13 12.27
C VAL A 157 -6.20 12.27 12.68
N HIS A 158 -5.98 13.44 12.10
CA HIS A 158 -6.77 14.65 12.33
C HIS A 158 -7.45 15.05 11.02
N LEU A 159 -8.72 14.66 10.87
CA LEU A 159 -9.58 15.05 9.75
C LEU A 159 -10.17 16.44 9.97
N ASN A 160 -10.69 17.07 8.90
CA ASN A 160 -11.24 18.43 8.93
C ASN A 160 -10.23 19.44 9.52
N SER A 161 -8.95 19.23 9.31
CA SER A 161 -7.85 19.98 9.92
C SER A 161 -6.92 20.54 8.84
N GLU A 162 -7.25 21.75 8.37
CA GLU A 162 -6.39 22.48 7.46
C GLU A 162 -5.22 23.08 8.25
N VAL A 163 -3.99 22.74 7.89
CA VAL A 163 -2.76 23.29 8.48
C VAL A 163 -2.18 24.36 7.57
N ARG A 164 -1.79 25.49 8.14
CA ARG A 164 -1.19 26.64 7.46
C ARG A 164 0.26 26.84 7.93
N ALA A 165 1.00 27.67 7.19
CA ALA A 165 2.41 27.90 7.47
C ALA A 165 2.67 28.63 8.79
N GLU A 166 1.67 29.29 9.34
CA GLU A 166 1.70 29.97 10.63
C GLU A 166 1.35 29.07 11.83
N ASP A 167 0.85 27.87 11.60
CA ASP A 167 0.53 26.90 12.66
C ASP A 167 1.75 26.08 13.05
#